data_e4e275d0f59c3e0a7e4b41f2b25ea4f8
#
_entry.id   e4e275d0f59c3e0a7e4b41f2b25ea4f8
#
_cell.length_a   1.000
_cell.length_b   1.000
_cell.length_c   1.000
_cell.angle_alpha   90.00
_cell.angle_beta   90.00
_cell.angle_gamma   90.00
#
_symmetry.space_group_name_H-M   'P 1'
#
loop_
_entity.id
_entity.type
_entity.pdbx_description
1 polymer ?
#
loop_
_entity_poly.entity_id
_entity_poly.type
_entity_poly.pdbx_seq_one_letter_code
_entity_poly.pdbx_strand_id
1 'polypeptide(L)'
;MRKNFILNLTEYCNDLGVIPAMLTNGVLLDHKTAWELKEAGMIAVGVPLDFATPERHDKLRNTPGAFEGAINAIKACREVDLKVVITTMALKNNFDEIPKLIDLLENLGVEQVVLYDFIPVGRGKDLEDLTMNREQRAKLLDYLYKIQEEREMFFLFSGGSPLYPGIILEMHKHYGTKPPDQFLRQFLVQAPIGCHAGLNYFSLRPNGDVYPCPFLQLKVGNIRERSLADIWYNSKVFNELRNRTLLKEKCGKCEHRENCGGCRARAYAKTGDYLESDPICPIGLFSDKRVELVNIECFGLCVG
;
A
#
# COMPACT_ATOMS: atom_id res chain seq x y z
N MET A 1 -7.50 10.24 -20.12
CA MET A 1 -8.45 9.43 -19.33
C MET A 1 -9.70 9.12 -20.20
N ARG A 2 -10.21 7.90 -20.18
CA ARG A 2 -11.50 7.57 -20.83
C ARG A 2 -12.64 7.92 -19.87
N LYS A 3 -12.87 9.19 -19.64
CA LYS A 3 -13.75 9.73 -18.60
C LYS A 3 -15.16 9.09 -18.64
N ASN A 4 -15.86 9.14 -19.76
CA ASN A 4 -17.21 8.57 -19.86
C ASN A 4 -17.25 7.06 -19.53
N PHE A 5 -16.21 6.31 -19.93
CA PHE A 5 -16.13 4.90 -19.59
C PHE A 5 -15.99 4.69 -18.07
N ILE A 6 -15.19 5.51 -17.40
CA ILE A 6 -15.02 5.42 -15.93
C ILE A 6 -16.32 5.79 -15.21
N LEU A 7 -17.02 6.85 -15.64
CA LEU A 7 -18.30 7.24 -15.05
C LEU A 7 -19.34 6.13 -15.19
N ASN A 8 -19.56 5.63 -16.40
CA ASN A 8 -20.53 4.54 -16.64
C ASN A 8 -20.15 3.26 -15.84
N LEU A 9 -18.85 2.94 -15.74
CA LEU A 9 -18.40 1.78 -14.95
C LEU A 9 -18.66 2.00 -13.47
N THR A 10 -18.48 3.22 -12.97
CA THR A 10 -18.75 3.58 -11.57
C THR A 10 -20.22 3.42 -11.24
N GLU A 11 -21.11 3.96 -12.07
CA GLU A 11 -22.56 3.79 -11.95
C GLU A 11 -22.95 2.31 -11.97
N TYR A 12 -22.44 1.55 -12.92
CA TYR A 12 -22.71 0.12 -13.04
C TYR A 12 -22.22 -0.68 -11.79
N CYS A 13 -21.07 -0.32 -11.23
CA CYS A 13 -20.62 -0.92 -9.97
C CYS A 13 -21.62 -0.67 -8.84
N ASN A 14 -22.11 0.57 -8.70
CA ASN A 14 -23.07 0.93 -7.67
C ASN A 14 -24.40 0.17 -7.84
N ASP A 15 -24.90 0.04 -9.07
CA ASP A 15 -26.12 -0.73 -9.38
C ASP A 15 -26.00 -2.19 -8.93
N LEU A 16 -24.80 -2.74 -8.97
CA LEU A 16 -24.49 -4.10 -8.50
C LEU A 16 -24.14 -4.20 -7.02
N GLY A 17 -24.17 -3.10 -6.26
CA GLY A 17 -23.73 -3.04 -4.87
C GLY A 17 -22.22 -3.20 -4.68
N VAL A 18 -21.43 -2.97 -5.74
CA VAL A 18 -19.96 -2.98 -5.70
C VAL A 18 -19.47 -1.58 -5.45
N ILE A 19 -18.64 -1.40 -4.42
CA ILE A 19 -18.10 -0.10 -4.00
C ILE A 19 -16.93 0.29 -4.91
N PRO A 20 -17.04 1.34 -5.75
CA PRO A 20 -15.98 1.76 -6.66
C PRO A 20 -14.98 2.71 -5.99
N ALA A 21 -13.70 2.44 -6.21
CA ALA A 21 -12.60 3.36 -5.91
C ALA A 21 -11.58 3.34 -7.05
N MET A 22 -10.88 4.45 -7.27
CA MET A 22 -9.99 4.61 -8.41
C MET A 22 -8.59 5.06 -7.97
N LEU A 23 -7.55 4.53 -8.62
CA LEU A 23 -6.19 5.09 -8.56
C LEU A 23 -5.90 5.83 -9.88
N THR A 24 -5.40 7.06 -9.78
CA THR A 24 -5.06 7.89 -10.94
C THR A 24 -3.79 8.70 -10.67
N ASN A 25 -3.05 9.07 -11.71
CA ASN A 25 -1.92 10.00 -11.56
C ASN A 25 -2.34 11.45 -11.24
N GLY A 26 -3.63 11.75 -11.26
CA GLY A 26 -4.18 13.05 -10.90
C GLY A 26 -4.10 14.14 -11.98
N VAL A 27 -3.21 14.01 -12.95
CA VAL A 27 -2.90 15.08 -13.94
C VAL A 27 -4.13 15.62 -14.70
N LEU A 28 -5.14 14.79 -14.93
CA LEU A 28 -6.37 15.16 -15.64
C LEU A 28 -7.59 15.27 -14.72
N LEU A 29 -7.38 15.30 -13.41
CA LEU A 29 -8.46 15.34 -12.43
C LEU A 29 -8.69 16.77 -11.97
N ASP A 30 -9.53 17.49 -12.68
CA ASP A 30 -10.01 18.83 -12.34
C ASP A 30 -11.27 18.79 -11.45
N HIS A 31 -11.69 19.94 -10.95
CA HIS A 31 -12.89 20.10 -10.12
C HIS A 31 -14.14 19.48 -10.76
N LYS A 32 -14.36 19.73 -12.04
CA LYS A 32 -15.51 19.19 -12.78
C LYS A 32 -15.48 17.67 -12.82
N THR A 33 -14.32 17.09 -13.10
CA THR A 33 -14.15 15.64 -13.16
C THR A 33 -14.29 15.00 -11.77
N ALA A 34 -13.77 15.64 -10.72
CA ALA A 34 -13.95 15.18 -9.35
C ALA A 34 -15.43 15.17 -8.94
N TRP A 35 -16.17 16.23 -9.28
CA TRP A 35 -17.62 16.32 -9.03
C TRP A 35 -18.38 15.22 -9.77
N GLU A 36 -18.14 15.04 -11.08
CA GLU A 36 -18.80 14.00 -11.87
C GLU A 36 -18.51 12.58 -11.34
N LEU A 37 -17.29 12.31 -10.88
CA LEU A 37 -16.95 11.03 -10.25
C LEU A 37 -17.71 10.80 -8.95
N LYS A 38 -17.84 11.84 -8.12
CA LYS A 38 -18.63 11.77 -6.88
C LYS A 38 -20.10 11.50 -7.19
N GLU A 39 -20.72 12.25 -8.13
CA GLU A 39 -22.12 12.06 -8.51
C GLU A 39 -22.37 10.65 -9.09
N ALA A 40 -21.42 10.09 -9.83
CA ALA A 40 -21.50 8.71 -10.31
C ALA A 40 -21.36 7.66 -9.18
N GLY A 41 -21.04 8.09 -7.94
CA GLY A 41 -20.93 7.24 -6.76
C GLY A 41 -19.51 6.67 -6.51
N MET A 42 -18.47 7.32 -7.04
CA MET A 42 -17.08 7.01 -6.67
C MET A 42 -16.86 7.36 -5.20
N ILE A 43 -16.41 6.40 -4.39
CA ILE A 43 -16.23 6.63 -2.95
C ILE A 43 -14.88 7.24 -2.59
N ALA A 44 -13.85 6.95 -3.37
CA ALA A 44 -12.50 7.46 -3.10
C ALA A 44 -11.64 7.47 -4.35
N VAL A 45 -10.71 8.42 -4.40
CA VAL A 45 -9.68 8.52 -5.43
C VAL A 45 -8.30 8.48 -4.79
N GLY A 46 -7.47 7.53 -5.21
CA GLY A 46 -6.07 7.46 -4.82
C GLY A 46 -5.19 8.26 -5.78
N VAL A 47 -4.40 9.19 -5.24
CA VAL A 47 -3.47 10.05 -5.98
C VAL A 47 -2.05 9.78 -5.50
N PRO A 48 -1.09 9.50 -6.38
CA PRO A 48 0.28 9.26 -5.98
C PRO A 48 1.03 10.57 -5.71
N LEU A 49 1.70 10.63 -4.56
CA LEU A 49 2.66 11.68 -4.23
C LEU A 49 3.82 11.07 -3.42
N ASP A 50 5.04 11.03 -4.00
CA ASP A 50 6.17 10.31 -3.42
C ASP A 50 7.24 11.21 -2.81
N PHE A 51 7.23 12.50 -3.13
CA PHE A 51 8.16 13.51 -2.64
C PHE A 51 7.42 14.80 -2.33
N ALA A 52 7.97 15.58 -1.40
CA ALA A 52 7.44 16.89 -1.05
C ALA A 52 7.84 18.01 -2.05
N THR A 53 8.64 17.70 -3.06
CA THR A 53 9.14 18.67 -4.06
C THR A 53 8.82 18.23 -5.48
N PRO A 54 8.49 19.21 -6.38
CA PRO A 54 8.16 18.94 -7.78
C PRO A 54 9.26 18.19 -8.53
N GLU A 55 10.51 18.65 -8.39
CA GLU A 55 11.64 18.14 -9.17
C GLU A 55 11.87 16.63 -8.92
N ARG A 56 11.75 16.21 -7.66
CA ARG A 56 11.98 14.81 -7.28
C ARG A 56 10.81 13.92 -7.64
N HIS A 57 9.59 14.41 -7.43
CA HIS A 57 8.37 13.67 -7.78
C HIS A 57 8.27 13.47 -9.28
N ASP A 58 8.41 14.55 -10.07
CA ASP A 58 8.34 14.53 -11.53
C ASP A 58 9.42 13.61 -12.13
N LYS A 59 10.65 13.66 -11.56
CA LYS A 59 11.75 12.78 -11.96
C LYS A 59 11.40 11.30 -11.72
N LEU A 60 10.86 10.94 -10.54
CA LEU A 60 10.47 9.56 -10.25
C LEU A 60 9.35 9.09 -11.18
N ARG A 61 8.36 9.95 -11.42
CA ARG A 61 7.22 9.65 -12.31
C ARG A 61 7.57 9.75 -13.79
N ASN A 62 8.74 10.26 -14.11
CA ASN A 62 9.19 10.56 -15.48
C ASN A 62 8.14 11.38 -16.26
N THR A 63 7.54 12.35 -15.60
CA THR A 63 6.43 13.18 -16.14
C THR A 63 6.55 14.58 -15.56
N PRO A 64 6.97 15.58 -16.35
CA PRO A 64 6.96 16.97 -15.92
C PRO A 64 5.54 17.41 -15.52
N GLY A 65 5.41 18.11 -14.39
CA GLY A 65 4.14 18.59 -13.87
C GLY A 65 3.30 17.52 -13.14
N ALA A 66 3.83 16.32 -12.91
CA ALA A 66 3.13 15.28 -12.17
C ALA A 66 2.83 15.70 -10.72
N PHE A 67 3.76 16.40 -10.07
CA PHE A 67 3.58 16.95 -8.72
C PHE A 67 2.41 17.94 -8.67
N GLU A 68 2.44 18.93 -9.55
CA GLU A 68 1.39 19.96 -9.61
C GLU A 68 0.02 19.33 -9.94
N GLY A 69 -0.01 18.39 -10.89
CA GLY A 69 -1.21 17.63 -11.21
C GLY A 69 -1.77 16.86 -10.00
N ALA A 70 -0.92 16.26 -9.19
CA ALA A 70 -1.33 15.58 -7.95
C ALA A 70 -1.89 16.57 -6.92
N ILE A 71 -1.22 17.72 -6.70
CA ILE A 71 -1.69 18.77 -5.77
C ILE A 71 -3.07 19.31 -6.21
N ASN A 72 -3.24 19.59 -7.51
CA ASN A 72 -4.49 20.09 -8.06
C ASN A 72 -5.62 19.05 -7.92
N ALA A 73 -5.32 17.78 -8.16
CA ALA A 73 -6.28 16.69 -7.97
C ALA A 73 -6.72 16.54 -6.51
N ILE A 74 -5.78 16.67 -5.55
CA ILE A 74 -6.11 16.65 -4.11
C ILE A 74 -7.08 17.80 -3.77
N LYS A 75 -6.77 19.03 -4.20
CA LYS A 75 -7.64 20.19 -3.97
C LYS A 75 -9.01 19.99 -4.61
N ALA A 76 -9.07 19.57 -5.88
CA ALA A 76 -10.31 19.33 -6.61
C ALA A 76 -11.21 18.30 -5.92
N CYS A 77 -10.65 17.19 -5.45
CA CYS A 77 -11.41 16.18 -4.71
C CYS A 77 -11.96 16.74 -3.40
N ARG A 78 -11.15 17.49 -2.65
CA ARG A 78 -11.58 18.07 -1.37
C ARG A 78 -12.67 19.14 -1.53
N GLU A 79 -12.57 19.98 -2.55
CA GLU A 79 -13.57 21.03 -2.83
C GLU A 79 -14.96 20.46 -3.10
N VAL A 80 -15.03 19.24 -3.65
CA VAL A 80 -16.31 18.54 -3.90
C VAL A 80 -16.64 17.49 -2.84
N ASP A 81 -15.85 17.39 -1.76
CA ASP A 81 -16.00 16.38 -0.71
C ASP A 81 -16.00 14.93 -1.29
N LEU A 82 -15.11 14.66 -2.23
CA LEU A 82 -14.75 13.33 -2.69
C LEU A 82 -13.50 12.87 -1.94
N LYS A 83 -13.59 11.75 -1.25
CA LYS A 83 -12.47 11.23 -0.45
C LYS A 83 -11.22 11.04 -1.32
N VAL A 84 -10.13 11.71 -0.95
CA VAL A 84 -8.82 11.53 -1.58
C VAL A 84 -7.90 10.75 -0.64
N VAL A 85 -7.22 9.75 -1.20
CA VAL A 85 -6.24 8.91 -0.50
C VAL A 85 -4.89 9.12 -1.18
N ILE A 86 -3.89 9.53 -0.43
CA ILE A 86 -2.55 9.65 -1.01
C ILE A 86 -1.86 8.29 -0.99
N THR A 87 -1.28 7.95 -2.13
CA THR A 87 -0.48 6.74 -2.28
C THR A 87 0.99 7.13 -2.45
N THR A 88 1.83 6.72 -1.51
CA THR A 88 3.27 7.04 -1.50
C THR A 88 4.07 5.76 -1.64
N MET A 89 4.98 5.71 -2.62
CA MET A 89 5.95 4.64 -2.70
C MET A 89 7.07 4.91 -1.70
N ALA A 90 7.25 4.01 -0.73
CA ALA A 90 8.36 4.09 0.21
C ALA A 90 9.62 3.51 -0.43
N LEU A 91 10.60 4.36 -0.67
CA LEU A 91 11.84 4.09 -1.39
C LEU A 91 13.06 4.44 -0.55
N LYS A 92 14.18 3.82 -0.84
CA LYS A 92 15.46 4.14 -0.21
C LYS A 92 15.84 5.63 -0.35
N ASN A 93 15.48 6.25 -1.47
CA ASN A 93 15.85 7.62 -1.79
C ASN A 93 14.83 8.68 -1.36
N ASN A 94 13.63 8.30 -0.87
CA ASN A 94 12.68 9.24 -0.29
C ASN A 94 12.43 9.01 1.20
N PHE A 95 13.04 7.98 1.77
CA PHE A 95 12.86 7.58 3.17
C PHE A 95 13.00 8.76 4.14
N ASP A 96 14.08 9.57 4.00
CA ASP A 96 14.36 10.70 4.87
C ASP A 96 13.43 11.92 4.61
N GLU A 97 12.65 11.91 3.54
CA GLU A 97 11.73 12.99 3.18
C GLU A 97 10.27 12.68 3.47
N ILE A 98 9.96 11.44 3.85
CA ILE A 98 8.59 11.06 4.21
C ILE A 98 7.99 11.97 5.29
N PRO A 99 8.72 12.40 6.34
CA PRO A 99 8.19 13.36 7.32
C PRO A 99 7.75 14.67 6.66
N LYS A 100 8.57 15.27 5.79
CA LYS A 100 8.23 16.50 5.06
C LYS A 100 7.04 16.34 4.12
N LEU A 101 6.93 15.15 3.51
CA LEU A 101 5.78 14.83 2.67
C LEU A 101 4.51 14.76 3.51
N ILE A 102 4.57 14.15 4.69
CA ILE A 102 3.43 14.06 5.61
C ILE A 102 3.00 15.45 6.06
N ASP A 103 3.93 16.35 6.42
CA ASP A 103 3.63 17.74 6.77
C ASP A 103 2.93 18.48 5.61
N LEU A 104 3.40 18.30 4.38
CA LEU A 104 2.75 18.86 3.19
C LEU A 104 1.31 18.34 3.02
N LEU A 105 1.10 17.03 3.21
CA LEU A 105 -0.20 16.39 3.06
C LEU A 105 -1.18 16.83 4.15
N GLU A 106 -0.72 17.00 5.38
CA GLU A 106 -1.51 17.55 6.49
C GLU A 106 -1.96 18.98 6.19
N ASN A 107 -1.05 19.84 5.70
CA ASN A 107 -1.39 21.21 5.28
C ASN A 107 -2.39 21.25 4.11
N LEU A 108 -2.42 20.22 3.27
CA LEU A 108 -3.43 20.05 2.22
C LEU A 108 -4.73 19.45 2.76
N GLY A 109 -4.78 19.10 4.05
CA GLY A 109 -5.92 18.49 4.73
C GLY A 109 -6.20 17.07 4.25
N VAL A 110 -5.20 16.33 3.88
CA VAL A 110 -5.32 14.91 3.55
C VAL A 110 -5.53 14.12 4.83
N GLU A 111 -6.55 13.25 4.84
CA GLU A 111 -6.90 12.45 6.02
C GLU A 111 -6.31 11.03 5.96
N GLN A 112 -5.94 10.55 4.77
CA GLN A 112 -5.48 9.18 4.61
C GLN A 112 -4.27 9.08 3.67
N VAL A 113 -3.22 8.43 4.16
CA VAL A 113 -2.00 8.10 3.39
C VAL A 113 -1.76 6.61 3.39
N VAL A 114 -1.58 6.04 2.21
CA VAL A 114 -1.19 4.64 2.02
C VAL A 114 0.25 4.60 1.53
N LEU A 115 1.15 4.12 2.37
CA LEU A 115 2.53 3.90 1.98
C LEU A 115 2.67 2.49 1.37
N TYR A 116 3.20 2.44 0.17
CA TYR A 116 3.50 1.19 -0.53
C TYR A 116 4.97 0.86 -0.43
N ASP A 117 5.26 -0.32 0.04
CA ASP A 117 6.61 -0.88 -0.02
C ASP A 117 6.98 -1.18 -1.47
N PHE A 118 8.16 -0.76 -1.91
CA PHE A 118 8.58 -1.00 -3.28
C PHE A 118 8.87 -2.49 -3.53
N ILE A 119 8.30 -3.00 -4.59
CA ILE A 119 8.57 -4.36 -5.08
C ILE A 119 9.09 -4.24 -6.50
N PRO A 120 10.31 -4.70 -6.81
CA PRO A 120 10.92 -4.56 -8.12
C PRO A 120 10.31 -5.54 -9.14
N VAL A 121 9.13 -5.19 -9.67
CA VAL A 121 8.41 -5.97 -10.68
C VAL A 121 8.01 -5.11 -11.88
N GLY A 122 7.75 -5.72 -13.01
CA GLY A 122 7.40 -5.00 -14.25
C GLY A 122 8.49 -4.00 -14.63
N ARG A 123 8.14 -2.74 -14.87
CA ARG A 123 9.09 -1.65 -15.17
C ARG A 123 9.99 -1.28 -13.98
N GLY A 124 9.63 -1.67 -12.78
CA GLY A 124 10.42 -1.43 -11.58
C GLY A 124 11.58 -2.41 -11.37
N LYS A 125 11.74 -3.44 -12.23
CA LYS A 125 12.85 -4.41 -12.09
C LYS A 125 14.22 -3.75 -12.13
N ASP A 126 14.38 -2.74 -12.99
CA ASP A 126 15.65 -2.02 -13.16
C ASP A 126 15.89 -0.98 -12.04
N LEU A 127 14.98 -0.89 -11.07
CA LEU A 127 15.04 0.04 -9.94
C LEU A 127 15.20 -0.70 -8.59
N GLU A 128 15.70 -1.93 -8.58
CA GLU A 128 15.88 -2.72 -7.35
C GLU A 128 16.71 -1.98 -6.29
N ASP A 129 17.68 -1.17 -6.71
CA ASP A 129 18.51 -0.33 -5.83
C ASP A 129 17.73 0.71 -5.02
N LEU A 130 16.50 1.03 -5.42
CA LEU A 130 15.59 1.90 -4.68
C LEU A 130 14.83 1.17 -3.57
N THR A 131 14.97 -0.15 -3.45
CA THR A 131 14.35 -0.91 -2.36
C THR A 131 15.00 -0.55 -1.02
N MET A 132 14.18 -0.20 -0.02
CA MET A 132 14.66 0.01 1.33
C MET A 132 15.29 -1.27 1.90
N ASN A 133 16.34 -1.13 2.68
CA ASN A 133 16.85 -2.23 3.48
C ASN A 133 15.97 -2.48 4.72
N ARG A 134 16.29 -3.53 5.49
CA ARG A 134 15.50 -3.93 6.67
C ARG A 134 15.49 -2.86 7.75
N GLU A 135 16.61 -2.18 7.95
CA GLU A 135 16.82 -1.14 8.97
C GLU A 135 16.03 0.13 8.63
N GLN A 136 16.10 0.59 7.39
CA GLN A 136 15.31 1.73 6.92
C GLN A 136 13.80 1.45 7.04
N ARG A 137 13.40 0.24 6.70
CA ARG A 137 12.01 -0.19 6.83
C ARG A 137 11.55 -0.24 8.28
N ALA A 138 12.38 -0.76 9.20
CA ALA A 138 12.08 -0.75 10.63
C ALA A 138 11.92 0.67 11.17
N LYS A 139 12.83 1.59 10.80
CA LYS A 139 12.77 3.00 11.19
C LYS A 139 11.52 3.70 10.67
N LEU A 140 11.14 3.46 9.40
CA LEU A 140 9.93 4.03 8.83
C LEU A 140 8.67 3.56 9.58
N LEU A 141 8.59 2.28 9.90
CA LEU A 141 7.46 1.71 10.63
C LEU A 141 7.38 2.26 12.04
N ASP A 142 8.52 2.41 12.73
CA ASP A 142 8.62 3.06 14.03
C ASP A 142 8.12 4.50 13.99
N TYR A 143 8.59 5.27 13.01
CA TYR A 143 8.14 6.64 12.80
C TYR A 143 6.61 6.71 12.58
N LEU A 144 6.08 5.91 11.66
CA LEU A 144 4.64 5.89 11.37
C LEU A 144 3.80 5.47 12.58
N TYR A 145 4.31 4.52 13.38
CA TYR A 145 3.67 4.12 14.61
C TYR A 145 3.53 5.28 15.59
N LYS A 146 4.61 6.05 15.80
CA LYS A 146 4.61 7.19 16.73
C LYS A 146 3.70 8.31 16.28
N ILE A 147 3.79 8.73 15.02
CA ILE A 147 2.99 9.86 14.52
C ILE A 147 1.50 9.54 14.34
N GLN A 148 1.12 8.27 14.26
CA GLN A 148 -0.29 7.89 14.12
C GLN A 148 -1.13 8.25 15.35
N GLU A 149 -0.52 8.34 16.53
CA GLU A 149 -1.17 8.80 17.77
C GLU A 149 -1.17 10.33 17.91
N GLU A 150 -0.25 11.01 17.23
CA GLU A 150 -0.03 12.46 17.33
C GLU A 150 -0.80 13.26 16.28
N ARG A 151 -1.15 12.65 15.14
CA ARG A 151 -1.78 13.33 14.00
C ARG A 151 -3.17 12.79 13.69
N GLU A 152 -4.06 13.69 13.28
CA GLU A 152 -5.41 13.34 12.80
C GLU A 152 -5.42 12.69 11.40
N MET A 153 -4.31 12.06 11.01
CA MET A 153 -4.16 11.38 9.74
C MET A 153 -4.10 9.87 9.95
N PHE A 154 -4.75 9.15 9.04
CA PHE A 154 -4.69 7.69 9.04
C PHE A 154 -3.60 7.19 8.09
N PHE A 155 -2.62 6.50 8.66
CA PHE A 155 -1.52 5.89 7.90
C PHE A 155 -1.76 4.40 7.72
N LEU A 156 -1.74 3.94 6.47
CA LEU A 156 -1.77 2.53 6.13
C LEU A 156 -0.48 2.16 5.40
N PHE A 157 0.25 1.20 5.92
CA PHE A 157 1.40 0.63 5.22
C PHE A 157 0.95 -0.62 4.46
N SER A 158 0.87 -0.53 3.13
CA SER A 158 0.27 -1.52 2.25
C SER A 158 1.18 -1.89 1.07
N GLY A 159 0.69 -2.73 0.17
CA GLY A 159 1.31 -2.99 -1.13
C GLY A 159 2.65 -3.69 -1.04
N GLY A 160 2.76 -4.76 -0.32
CA GLY A 160 4.00 -5.51 -0.10
C GLY A 160 4.45 -5.47 1.35
N SER A 161 3.64 -4.88 2.24
CA SER A 161 3.84 -4.95 3.66
C SER A 161 2.66 -5.62 4.37
N PRO A 162 2.47 -6.92 4.16
CA PRO A 162 1.51 -7.69 4.95
C PRO A 162 1.89 -7.73 6.43
N LEU A 163 3.06 -7.23 6.74
CA LEU A 163 3.68 -7.19 8.06
C LEU A 163 3.09 -6.14 8.98
N TYR A 164 2.38 -5.14 8.45
CA TYR A 164 1.96 -3.99 9.24
C TYR A 164 1.22 -4.40 10.54
N PRO A 165 0.22 -5.28 10.52
CA PRO A 165 -0.43 -5.71 11.76
C PRO A 165 0.50 -6.47 12.71
N GLY A 166 1.32 -7.39 12.20
CA GLY A 166 2.28 -8.14 13.02
C GLY A 166 3.34 -7.24 13.63
N ILE A 167 3.84 -6.27 12.86
CA ILE A 167 4.83 -5.30 13.35
C ILE A 167 4.21 -4.37 14.38
N ILE A 168 3.00 -3.87 14.17
CA ILE A 168 2.31 -3.04 15.16
C ILE A 168 2.14 -3.80 16.48
N LEU A 169 1.77 -5.08 16.43
CA LEU A 169 1.70 -5.90 17.64
C LEU A 169 3.07 -6.06 18.33
N GLU A 170 4.14 -6.26 17.57
CA GLU A 170 5.50 -6.30 18.12
C GLU A 170 5.93 -4.95 18.70
N MET A 171 5.58 -3.85 18.05
CA MET A 171 5.87 -2.50 18.56
C MET A 171 5.12 -2.21 19.85
N HIS A 172 3.84 -2.59 19.95
CA HIS A 172 3.09 -2.49 21.20
C HIS A 172 3.74 -3.31 22.33
N LYS A 173 4.21 -4.53 22.05
CA LYS A 173 4.99 -5.31 23.01
C LYS A 173 6.29 -4.60 23.39
N HIS A 174 7.01 -4.05 22.40
CA HIS A 174 8.29 -3.36 22.61
C HIS A 174 8.14 -2.11 23.49
N TYR A 175 7.12 -1.29 23.24
CA TYR A 175 6.84 -0.07 23.98
C TYR A 175 6.00 -0.29 25.25
N GLY A 176 5.55 -1.53 25.52
CA GLY A 176 4.69 -1.83 26.67
C GLY A 176 3.29 -1.17 26.58
N THR A 177 2.84 -0.84 25.39
CA THR A 177 1.56 -0.21 25.10
C THR A 177 0.52 -1.23 24.64
N LYS A 178 -0.75 -0.83 24.60
CA LYS A 178 -1.82 -1.63 23.98
C LYS A 178 -2.30 -0.97 22.70
N PRO A 179 -2.59 -1.75 21.64
CA PRO A 179 -3.18 -1.18 20.43
C PRO A 179 -4.50 -0.49 20.77
N PRO A 180 -4.79 0.71 20.21
CA PRO A 180 -6.08 1.36 20.38
C PRO A 180 -7.22 0.42 19.95
N ASP A 181 -8.32 0.40 20.68
CA ASP A 181 -9.49 -0.44 20.36
C ASP A 181 -10.01 -0.19 18.94
N GLN A 182 -9.95 1.05 18.48
CA GLN A 182 -10.33 1.44 17.12
C GLN A 182 -9.42 0.78 16.07
N PHE A 183 -8.10 0.72 16.32
CA PHE A 183 -7.13 0.02 15.49
C PHE A 183 -7.42 -1.49 15.45
N LEU A 184 -7.65 -2.10 16.61
CA LEU A 184 -8.01 -3.51 16.72
C LEU A 184 -9.31 -3.83 15.98
N ARG A 185 -10.34 -3.00 16.13
CA ARG A 185 -11.64 -3.18 15.45
C ARG A 185 -11.53 -3.00 13.94
N GLN A 186 -10.79 -2.01 13.48
CA GLN A 186 -10.68 -1.68 12.06
C GLN A 186 -9.77 -2.64 11.29
N PHE A 187 -8.70 -3.12 11.93
CA PHE A 187 -7.70 -3.99 11.28
C PHE A 187 -7.88 -5.49 11.60
N LEU A 188 -8.30 -5.85 12.80
CA LEU A 188 -8.38 -7.25 13.20
C LEU A 188 -9.74 -7.88 12.86
N VAL A 189 -10.80 -7.09 12.77
CA VAL A 189 -12.16 -7.58 12.56
C VAL A 189 -12.65 -7.45 11.12
N GLN A 190 -12.20 -6.42 10.39
CA GLN A 190 -12.72 -6.11 9.05
C GLN A 190 -11.82 -6.53 7.87
N ALA A 191 -10.55 -6.82 8.11
CA ALA A 191 -9.64 -7.29 7.06
C ALA A 191 -8.85 -8.50 7.55
N PRO A 192 -8.76 -9.57 6.76
CA PRO A 192 -7.78 -10.62 7.03
C PRO A 192 -6.40 -9.98 7.06
N ILE A 193 -5.70 -10.26 8.13
CA ILE A 193 -4.43 -9.67 8.44
C ILE A 193 -3.37 -10.26 7.51
N GLY A 194 -2.45 -9.44 7.01
CA GLY A 194 -1.30 -9.91 6.25
C GLY A 194 -1.45 -9.87 4.73
N CYS A 195 -0.86 -10.82 4.04
CA CYS A 195 -0.91 -10.87 2.58
C CYS A 195 -2.29 -11.32 2.08
N HIS A 196 -2.97 -10.43 1.35
CA HIS A 196 -4.31 -10.66 0.80
C HIS A 196 -4.31 -11.45 -0.51
N ALA A 197 -3.15 -11.66 -1.14
CA ALA A 197 -3.03 -12.33 -2.42
C ALA A 197 -3.67 -13.72 -2.40
N GLY A 198 -4.73 -13.92 -3.18
CA GLY A 198 -5.47 -15.18 -3.26
C GLY A 198 -6.34 -15.53 -2.05
N LEU A 199 -6.32 -14.75 -0.95
CA LEU A 199 -7.21 -14.93 0.19
C LEU A 199 -8.58 -14.27 -0.05
N ASN A 200 -8.55 -12.94 -0.24
CA ASN A 200 -9.73 -12.11 -0.48
C ASN A 200 -9.45 -11.05 -1.55
N TYR A 201 -8.37 -11.20 -2.27
CA TYR A 201 -7.91 -10.26 -3.28
C TYR A 201 -7.36 -10.98 -4.51
N PHE A 202 -7.65 -10.45 -5.68
CA PHE A 202 -7.04 -10.80 -6.96
C PHE A 202 -6.91 -9.57 -7.84
N SER A 203 -6.12 -9.65 -8.88
CA SER A 203 -5.97 -8.61 -9.90
C SER A 203 -6.43 -9.16 -11.26
N LEU A 204 -7.28 -8.40 -11.92
CA LEU A 204 -7.77 -8.69 -13.27
C LEU A 204 -7.15 -7.70 -14.26
N ARG A 205 -6.53 -8.22 -15.29
CA ARG A 205 -5.94 -7.43 -16.37
C ARG A 205 -6.95 -7.17 -17.47
N PRO A 206 -6.78 -6.09 -18.30
CA PRO A 206 -7.70 -5.78 -19.40
C PRO A 206 -7.85 -6.90 -20.45
N ASN A 207 -6.84 -7.75 -20.61
CA ASN A 207 -6.88 -8.92 -21.49
C ASN A 207 -7.62 -10.13 -20.89
N GLY A 208 -8.15 -10.00 -19.68
CA GLY A 208 -8.86 -11.06 -18.96
C GLY A 208 -7.98 -11.95 -18.07
N ASP A 209 -6.67 -11.73 -18.02
CA ASP A 209 -5.78 -12.51 -17.17
C ASP A 209 -5.98 -12.20 -15.69
N VAL A 210 -6.03 -13.24 -14.87
CA VAL A 210 -6.17 -13.18 -13.42
C VAL A 210 -4.84 -13.47 -12.74
N TYR A 211 -4.50 -12.64 -11.76
CA TYR A 211 -3.30 -12.74 -10.92
C TYR A 211 -3.68 -12.68 -9.43
N PRO A 212 -2.92 -13.29 -8.52
CA PRO A 212 -3.22 -13.22 -7.10
C PRO A 212 -3.09 -11.80 -6.52
N CYS A 213 -2.25 -10.96 -7.14
CA CYS A 213 -1.95 -9.59 -6.71
C CYS A 213 -1.33 -8.82 -7.90
N PRO A 214 -1.48 -7.49 -8.01
CA PRO A 214 -0.85 -6.71 -9.07
C PRO A 214 0.67 -6.86 -9.13
N PHE A 215 1.30 -7.15 -7.99
CA PHE A 215 2.75 -7.31 -7.86
C PHE A 215 3.23 -8.76 -8.01
N LEU A 216 2.37 -9.74 -7.73
CA LEU A 216 2.71 -11.16 -7.95
C LEU A 216 2.46 -11.52 -9.41
N GLN A 217 3.51 -11.44 -10.23
CA GLN A 217 3.46 -11.61 -11.68
C GLN A 217 3.33 -13.10 -12.08
N LEU A 218 2.30 -13.76 -11.53
CA LEU A 218 1.97 -15.16 -11.76
C LEU A 218 0.53 -15.26 -12.24
N LYS A 219 0.33 -15.53 -13.55
CA LYS A 219 -1.00 -15.75 -14.13
C LYS A 219 -1.60 -17.04 -13.58
N VAL A 220 -2.83 -16.97 -13.08
CA VAL A 220 -3.57 -18.13 -12.51
C VAL A 220 -4.75 -18.57 -13.36
N GLY A 221 -5.12 -17.79 -14.36
CA GLY A 221 -6.19 -18.10 -15.30
C GLY A 221 -6.56 -16.91 -16.16
N ASN A 222 -7.58 -17.09 -17.02
CA ASN A 222 -8.16 -16.02 -17.83
C ASN A 222 -9.69 -16.14 -17.80
N ILE A 223 -10.40 -15.04 -17.50
CA ILE A 223 -11.87 -15.03 -17.40
C ILE A 223 -12.61 -15.24 -18.72
N ARG A 224 -11.91 -15.17 -19.85
CA ARG A 224 -12.46 -15.47 -21.18
C ARG A 224 -12.42 -16.98 -21.48
N GLU A 225 -11.61 -17.74 -20.73
CA GLU A 225 -11.42 -19.18 -20.90
C GLU A 225 -12.17 -19.99 -19.84
N ARG A 226 -12.24 -19.44 -18.61
CA ARG A 226 -12.82 -20.08 -17.43
C ARG A 226 -13.57 -19.04 -16.60
N SER A 227 -14.64 -19.45 -15.89
CA SER A 227 -15.33 -18.54 -14.98
C SER A 227 -14.39 -18.05 -13.85
N LEU A 228 -14.61 -16.81 -13.37
CA LEU A 228 -13.85 -16.28 -12.25
C LEU A 228 -14.00 -17.16 -10.99
N ALA A 229 -15.20 -17.71 -10.75
CA ALA A 229 -15.45 -18.62 -9.64
C ALA A 229 -14.60 -19.90 -9.74
N ASP A 230 -14.49 -20.48 -10.95
CA ASP A 230 -13.66 -21.66 -11.18
C ASP A 230 -12.17 -21.35 -10.96
N ILE A 231 -11.68 -20.20 -11.47
CA ILE A 231 -10.31 -19.76 -11.23
C ILE A 231 -10.07 -19.55 -9.73
N TRP A 232 -11.01 -18.91 -9.03
CA TRP A 232 -10.88 -18.56 -7.62
C TRP A 232 -10.81 -19.78 -6.71
N TYR A 233 -11.69 -20.77 -6.94
CA TYR A 233 -11.79 -21.95 -6.07
C TYR A 233 -10.85 -23.09 -6.48
N ASN A 234 -10.52 -23.22 -7.76
CA ASN A 234 -9.81 -24.40 -8.28
C ASN A 234 -8.37 -24.12 -8.73
N SER A 235 -7.90 -22.86 -8.67
CA SER A 235 -6.50 -22.57 -8.95
C SER A 235 -5.60 -23.14 -7.85
N LYS A 236 -4.62 -23.96 -8.24
CA LYS A 236 -3.58 -24.47 -7.34
C LYS A 236 -2.89 -23.31 -6.57
N VAL A 237 -2.50 -22.26 -7.27
CA VAL A 237 -1.80 -21.11 -6.66
C VAL A 237 -2.64 -20.40 -5.61
N PHE A 238 -3.94 -20.18 -5.89
CA PHE A 238 -4.82 -19.58 -4.89
C PHE A 238 -5.00 -20.47 -3.67
N ASN A 239 -5.14 -21.78 -3.86
CA ASN A 239 -5.29 -22.73 -2.76
C ASN A 239 -4.01 -22.83 -1.92
N GLU A 240 -2.83 -22.81 -2.54
CA GLU A 240 -1.54 -22.79 -1.84
C GLU A 240 -1.32 -21.49 -1.07
N LEU A 241 -1.70 -20.32 -1.64
CA LEU A 241 -1.60 -19.03 -0.95
C LEU A 241 -2.52 -18.94 0.28
N ARG A 242 -3.66 -19.62 0.27
CA ARG A 242 -4.59 -19.72 1.42
C ARG A 242 -4.06 -20.63 2.53
N ASN A 243 -3.24 -21.59 2.17
CA ASN A 243 -2.66 -22.53 3.14
C ASN A 243 -1.31 -22.01 3.68
N ARG A 244 -1.36 -21.29 4.79
CA ARG A 244 -0.17 -20.72 5.42
C ARG A 244 0.82 -21.76 5.95
N THR A 245 0.39 -23.01 6.12
CA THR A 245 1.30 -24.09 6.56
C THR A 245 2.32 -24.48 5.50
N LEU A 246 2.09 -24.10 4.23
CA LEU A 246 3.01 -24.32 3.12
C LEU A 246 4.15 -23.28 3.05
N LEU A 247 4.08 -22.23 3.86
CA LEU A 247 5.14 -21.23 3.90
C LEU A 247 6.46 -21.84 4.39
N LYS A 248 7.55 -21.39 3.78
CA LYS A 248 8.89 -21.93 4.01
C LYS A 248 9.72 -21.07 4.95
N GLU A 249 10.83 -21.63 5.37
CA GLU A 249 11.91 -20.99 6.13
C GLU A 249 11.41 -20.06 7.27
N LYS A 250 11.89 -18.81 7.32
CA LYS A 250 11.56 -17.84 8.35
C LYS A 250 10.05 -17.58 8.46
N CYS A 251 9.35 -17.41 7.33
CA CYS A 251 7.91 -17.18 7.34
C CYS A 251 7.13 -18.43 7.80
N GLY A 252 7.59 -19.62 7.44
CA GLY A 252 6.97 -20.89 7.86
C GLY A 252 7.11 -21.18 9.35
N LYS A 253 8.18 -20.71 10.00
CA LYS A 253 8.48 -20.89 11.43
C LYS A 253 8.03 -19.71 12.30
N CYS A 254 7.48 -18.65 11.68
CA CYS A 254 7.15 -17.41 12.37
C CYS A 254 5.86 -17.55 13.20
N GLU A 255 5.85 -17.03 14.43
CA GLU A 255 4.65 -16.96 15.27
C GLU A 255 3.50 -16.14 14.62
N HIS A 256 3.85 -15.16 13.77
CA HIS A 256 2.90 -14.35 13.00
C HIS A 256 2.52 -14.96 11.65
N ARG A 257 2.85 -16.24 11.39
CA ARG A 257 2.62 -16.91 10.11
C ARG A 257 1.17 -16.76 9.62
N GLU A 258 0.20 -17.03 10.48
CA GLU A 258 -1.22 -16.99 10.13
C GLU A 258 -1.72 -15.55 9.89
N ASN A 259 -1.23 -14.61 10.67
CA ASN A 259 -1.68 -13.21 10.64
C ASN A 259 -0.90 -12.33 9.65
N CYS A 260 0.27 -12.74 9.19
CA CYS A 260 1.15 -11.96 8.32
C CYS A 260 1.37 -12.64 6.97
N GLY A 261 1.99 -13.80 6.97
CA GLY A 261 2.36 -14.56 5.79
C GLY A 261 3.47 -13.97 4.94
N GLY A 262 4.05 -12.81 5.28
CA GLY A 262 5.07 -12.11 4.48
C GLY A 262 4.56 -11.68 3.10
N CYS A 263 5.30 -10.84 2.37
CA CYS A 263 4.92 -10.44 1.01
C CYS A 263 5.23 -11.55 -0.01
N ARG A 264 4.20 -12.20 -0.53
CA ARG A 264 4.34 -13.29 -1.50
C ARG A 264 4.88 -12.82 -2.86
N ALA A 265 4.56 -11.58 -3.23
CA ALA A 265 5.09 -10.98 -4.47
C ALA A 265 6.60 -10.71 -4.38
N ARG A 266 7.06 -10.22 -3.22
CA ARG A 266 8.49 -9.98 -2.99
C ARG A 266 9.27 -11.29 -2.87
N ALA A 267 8.73 -12.27 -2.15
CA ALA A 267 9.32 -13.60 -2.10
C ALA A 267 9.50 -14.16 -3.52
N TYR A 268 8.44 -14.12 -4.33
CA TYR A 268 8.48 -14.59 -5.73
C TYR A 268 9.47 -13.80 -6.59
N ALA A 269 9.46 -12.47 -6.50
CA ALA A 269 10.36 -11.63 -7.28
C ALA A 269 11.85 -11.93 -7.00
N LYS A 270 12.19 -12.30 -5.75
CA LYS A 270 13.57 -12.57 -5.33
C LYS A 270 14.00 -14.02 -5.59
N THR A 271 13.10 -14.98 -5.43
CA THR A 271 13.45 -16.42 -5.39
C THR A 271 12.81 -17.26 -6.50
N GLY A 272 11.80 -16.73 -7.18
CA GLY A 272 10.95 -17.50 -8.11
C GLY A 272 9.92 -18.38 -7.40
N ASP A 273 9.87 -18.38 -6.06
CA ASP A 273 8.93 -19.16 -5.26
C ASP A 273 8.10 -18.25 -4.34
N TYR A 274 6.78 -18.24 -4.54
CA TYR A 274 5.88 -17.40 -3.73
C TYR A 274 5.62 -17.95 -2.32
N LEU A 275 6.07 -19.14 -2.00
CA LEU A 275 5.98 -19.73 -0.66
C LEU A 275 7.22 -19.46 0.19
N GLU A 276 8.30 -18.96 -0.41
CA GLU A 276 9.52 -18.58 0.29
C GLU A 276 9.35 -17.40 1.26
N SER A 277 10.32 -17.19 2.12
CA SER A 277 10.30 -16.08 3.09
C SER A 277 10.41 -14.72 2.42
N ASP A 278 9.73 -13.71 2.99
CA ASP A 278 9.91 -12.30 2.62
C ASP A 278 11.33 -11.86 2.97
N PRO A 279 12.18 -11.49 1.97
CA PRO A 279 13.61 -11.26 2.19
C PRO A 279 13.93 -10.02 3.04
N ILE A 280 13.03 -9.03 3.09
CA ILE A 280 13.24 -7.79 3.85
C ILE A 280 12.33 -7.67 5.08
N CYS A 281 11.92 -8.81 5.64
CA CYS A 281 11.12 -8.84 6.87
C CYS A 281 11.88 -8.24 8.06
N PRO A 282 11.41 -7.17 8.71
CA PRO A 282 12.09 -6.51 9.81
C PRO A 282 11.77 -7.10 11.19
N ILE A 283 10.84 -8.07 11.31
CA ILE A 283 10.32 -8.54 12.61
C ILE A 283 11.44 -8.84 13.63
N GLY A 284 12.52 -9.49 13.23
CA GLY A 284 13.62 -9.78 14.18
C GLY A 284 14.41 -8.55 14.65
N LEU A 285 14.21 -7.37 14.07
CA LEU A 285 14.88 -6.14 14.49
C LEU A 285 14.20 -5.48 15.69
N PHE A 286 12.89 -5.64 15.85
CA PHE A 286 12.12 -5.06 16.95
C PHE A 286 12.31 -5.83 18.28
N SER A 287 12.65 -7.12 18.21
CA SER A 287 12.97 -7.94 19.39
C SER A 287 14.41 -7.81 19.85
N ASP A 288 15.31 -7.28 19.02
CA ASP A 288 16.73 -7.08 19.35
C ASP A 288 16.93 -5.68 19.93
N LYS A 289 17.10 -5.57 21.24
CA LYS A 289 17.40 -4.32 21.97
C LYS A 289 18.62 -3.55 21.45
N ARG A 290 19.38 -4.12 20.49
CA ARG A 290 20.55 -3.50 19.85
C ARG A 290 20.21 -2.56 18.70
N VAL A 291 18.98 -2.53 18.22
CA VAL A 291 18.51 -1.45 17.36
C VAL A 291 18.11 -0.32 18.29
N GLU A 292 19.03 0.58 18.61
CA GLU A 292 18.69 1.92 19.07
C GLU A 292 17.81 2.54 17.97
N LEU A 293 16.50 2.47 18.16
CA LEU A 293 15.53 3.18 17.35
C LEU A 293 15.85 4.65 17.61
N VAL A 294 16.51 5.26 16.64
CA VAL A 294 17.11 6.59 16.71
C VAL A 294 16.06 7.56 17.22
N ASN A 295 16.36 8.29 18.29
CA ASN A 295 15.60 9.46 18.71
C ASN A 295 15.41 10.35 17.49
N ILE A 296 14.15 10.64 17.14
CA ILE A 296 13.76 11.43 15.99
C ILE A 296 14.16 12.91 16.12
N GLU A 297 14.79 13.30 17.23
CA GLU A 297 15.36 14.63 17.44
C GLU A 297 16.42 15.05 16.41
N CYS A 298 16.88 14.13 15.55
CA CYS A 298 17.86 14.41 14.50
C CYS A 298 17.29 14.63 13.09
N PHE A 299 15.98 14.61 12.88
CA PHE A 299 15.38 15.03 11.62
C PHE A 299 15.08 16.54 11.64
N GLY A 300 16.13 17.37 11.80
CA GLY A 300 16.17 18.75 11.30
C GLY A 300 15.06 19.72 11.70
N LEU A 301 14.60 19.70 12.94
CA LEU A 301 13.87 20.81 13.56
C LEU A 301 14.74 21.48 14.63
N CYS A 302 15.92 21.92 14.26
CA CYS A 302 16.58 23.03 14.95
C CYS A 302 15.98 24.31 14.35
N VAL A 303 14.90 24.80 14.95
CA VAL A 303 14.48 26.19 14.79
C VAL A 303 15.39 26.98 15.70
N GLY A 304 16.36 27.71 15.08
CA GLY A 304 17.04 28.82 15.67
C GLY A 304 16.23 30.09 15.48
#